data_427b879f9edcf41cd8afcd4925e5e5f4
#
_entry.id   427b879f9edcf41cd8afcd4925e5e5f4
#
_cell.length_a   1.000
_cell.length_b   1.000
_cell.length_c   1.000
_cell.angle_alpha   90.00
_cell.angle_beta   90.00
_cell.angle_gamma   90.00
#
_symmetry.space_group_name_H-M   'P 1'
#
loop_
_entity.id
_entity.type
_entity.pdbx_description
1 polymer ?
#
loop_
_entity_poly.entity_id
_entity_poly.type
_entity_poly.pdbx_seq_one_letter_code
_entity_poly.pdbx_strand_id
1 'polypeptide(L)'
;VDGPGVTPSRRAVLACSPTRASAEQACARQILAALARKAYRRPVTEADVTTLVSFFNQGRAGGTFDTGLQFALQRLLVDPDFLLRVEHVPAGATPGTSYAVSGLELASRLSFFLWSSIPDEELLASAVAGRLTN
;
A
#
# COMPACT_ATOMS: atom_id res chain seq x y z
N VAL A 1 -14.77 -10.60 -26.11
CA VAL A 1 -14.47 -9.22 -25.67
C VAL A 1 -13.06 -9.26 -25.14
N ASP A 2 -12.12 -8.76 -25.94
CA ASP A 2 -10.72 -8.65 -25.53
C ASP A 2 -10.64 -7.79 -24.27
N GLY A 3 -10.09 -8.34 -23.21
CA GLY A 3 -9.86 -7.61 -21.97
C GLY A 3 -8.95 -6.40 -22.22
N PRO A 4 -8.91 -5.42 -21.31
CA PRO A 4 -8.08 -4.22 -21.50
C PRO A 4 -6.64 -4.65 -21.74
N GLY A 5 -6.10 -4.28 -22.89
CA GLY A 5 -4.75 -4.65 -23.33
C GLY A 5 -3.68 -4.30 -22.29
N VAL A 6 -2.48 -4.85 -22.43
CA VAL A 6 -1.36 -4.64 -21.51
C VAL A 6 -0.83 -3.21 -21.64
N THR A 7 -1.39 -2.30 -20.85
CA THR A 7 -0.95 -0.89 -20.78
C THR A 7 0.27 -0.77 -19.85
N PRO A 8 1.09 0.30 -19.99
CA PRO A 8 2.18 0.58 -19.05
C PRO A 8 1.71 0.65 -17.58
N SER A 9 0.56 1.28 -17.32
CA SER A 9 -0.04 1.37 -15.98
C SER A 9 -0.42 -0.01 -15.43
N ARG A 10 -1.01 -0.86 -16.27
CA ARG A 10 -1.33 -2.24 -15.88
C ARG A 10 -0.08 -3.02 -15.51
N ARG A 11 1.01 -2.89 -16.28
CA ARG A 11 2.30 -3.53 -15.96
C ARG A 11 2.92 -3.01 -14.66
N ALA A 12 2.75 -1.74 -14.36
CA ALA A 12 3.25 -1.16 -13.10
C ALA A 12 2.48 -1.67 -11.86
N VAL A 13 1.20 -2.02 -12.03
CA VAL A 13 0.34 -2.55 -10.95
C VAL A 13 0.47 -4.07 -10.82
N LEU A 14 0.49 -4.78 -11.95
CA LEU A 14 0.47 -6.25 -11.97
C LEU A 14 1.89 -6.81 -11.98
N ALA A 15 2.41 -7.13 -10.81
CA ALA A 15 3.71 -7.82 -10.65
C ALA A 15 3.69 -9.25 -11.21
N CYS A 16 2.50 -9.84 -11.41
CA CYS A 16 2.30 -11.17 -11.95
C CYS A 16 0.98 -11.26 -12.74
N SER A 17 0.89 -12.27 -13.61
CA SER A 17 -0.32 -12.58 -14.39
C SER A 17 -0.58 -14.08 -14.26
N PRO A 18 -1.55 -14.51 -13.45
CA PRO A 18 -1.80 -15.93 -13.24
C PRO A 18 -2.41 -16.56 -14.49
N THR A 19 -1.85 -17.69 -14.91
CA THR A 19 -2.37 -18.48 -16.04
C THR A 19 -3.29 -19.62 -15.59
N ARG A 20 -3.35 -19.88 -14.27
CA ARG A 20 -4.16 -20.95 -13.67
C ARG A 20 -4.86 -20.42 -12.43
N ALA A 21 -6.09 -20.88 -12.18
CA ALA A 21 -6.88 -20.50 -11.02
C ALA A 21 -6.15 -20.75 -9.67
N SER A 22 -5.38 -21.84 -9.59
CA SER A 22 -4.60 -22.16 -8.39
C SER A 22 -3.49 -21.16 -8.06
N ALA A 23 -3.04 -20.38 -9.02
CA ALA A 23 -2.01 -19.35 -8.86
C ALA A 23 -2.59 -17.95 -8.57
N GLU A 24 -3.90 -17.75 -8.76
CA GLU A 24 -4.55 -16.44 -8.64
C GLU A 24 -4.39 -15.85 -7.23
N GLN A 25 -4.63 -16.64 -6.20
CA GLN A 25 -4.58 -16.15 -4.82
C GLN A 25 -3.18 -15.72 -4.40
N ALA A 26 -2.15 -16.50 -4.75
CA ALA A 26 -0.76 -16.15 -4.46
C ALA A 26 -0.34 -14.88 -5.21
N CYS A 27 -0.71 -14.77 -6.49
CA CYS A 27 -0.44 -13.60 -7.32
C CYS A 27 -1.18 -12.35 -6.77
N ALA A 28 -2.47 -12.45 -6.46
CA ALA A 28 -3.25 -11.37 -5.87
C ALA A 28 -2.63 -10.88 -4.56
N ARG A 29 -2.23 -11.80 -3.68
CA ARG A 29 -1.56 -11.48 -2.42
C ARG A 29 -0.28 -10.69 -2.64
N GLN A 30 0.55 -11.10 -3.60
CA GLN A 30 1.80 -10.40 -3.94
C GLN A 30 1.53 -8.98 -4.46
N ILE A 31 0.59 -8.82 -5.39
CA ILE A 31 0.19 -7.53 -5.93
C ILE A 31 -0.33 -6.61 -4.82
N LEU A 32 -1.26 -7.11 -4.00
CA LEU A 32 -1.92 -6.32 -2.96
C LEU A 32 -0.94 -5.91 -1.85
N ALA A 33 -0.01 -6.78 -1.46
CA ALA A 33 1.03 -6.44 -0.50
C ALA A 33 1.95 -5.31 -1.02
N ALA A 34 2.38 -5.38 -2.29
CA ALA A 34 3.21 -4.36 -2.91
C ALA A 34 2.49 -3.01 -3.02
N LEU A 35 1.21 -3.02 -3.39
CA LEU A 35 0.40 -1.81 -3.50
C LEU A 35 0.08 -1.20 -2.13
N ALA A 36 -0.28 -2.02 -1.14
CA ALA A 36 -0.55 -1.57 0.21
C ALA A 36 0.68 -0.92 0.85
N ARG A 37 1.88 -1.47 0.65
CA ARG A 37 3.12 -0.88 1.14
C ARG A 37 3.31 0.56 0.65
N LYS A 38 3.05 0.79 -0.64
CA LYS A 38 3.12 2.14 -1.24
C LYS A 38 2.00 3.05 -0.73
N ALA A 39 0.77 2.51 -0.69
CA ALA A 39 -0.42 3.27 -0.31
C ALA A 39 -0.39 3.70 1.16
N TYR A 40 -0.04 2.80 2.07
CA TYR A 40 -0.01 3.07 3.51
C TYR A 40 1.29 3.74 3.98
N ARG A 41 2.32 3.81 3.12
CA ARG A 41 3.60 4.48 3.41
C ARG A 41 4.27 3.95 4.70
N ARG A 42 4.02 2.69 5.03
CA ARG A 42 4.54 1.97 6.18
C ARG A 42 4.74 0.49 5.85
N PRO A 43 5.49 -0.26 6.67
CA PRO A 43 5.47 -1.72 6.58
C PRO A 43 4.05 -2.25 6.65
N VAL A 44 3.73 -3.18 5.77
CA VAL A 44 2.40 -3.82 5.68
C VAL A 44 2.38 -5.00 6.62
N THR A 45 1.33 -5.10 7.43
CA THR A 45 1.11 -6.23 8.32
C THR A 45 0.40 -7.36 7.60
N GLU A 46 0.47 -8.57 8.17
CA GLU A 46 -0.28 -9.71 7.67
C GLU A 46 -1.80 -9.49 7.70
N ALA A 47 -2.30 -8.74 8.69
CA ALA A 47 -3.70 -8.38 8.81
C ALA A 47 -4.16 -7.47 7.67
N ASP A 48 -3.33 -6.50 7.27
CA ASP A 48 -3.61 -5.62 6.12
C ASP A 48 -3.81 -6.45 4.85
N VAL A 49 -2.84 -7.34 4.56
CA VAL A 49 -2.88 -8.17 3.35
C VAL A 49 -4.07 -9.13 3.38
N THR A 50 -4.35 -9.75 4.52
CA THR A 50 -5.49 -10.67 4.69
C THR A 50 -6.81 -9.96 4.43
N THR A 51 -6.95 -8.73 4.93
CA THR A 51 -8.14 -7.90 4.66
C THR A 51 -8.31 -7.65 3.15
N LEU A 52 -7.26 -7.20 2.46
CA LEU A 52 -7.33 -6.94 1.02
C LEU A 52 -7.61 -8.22 0.21
N VAL A 53 -7.01 -9.35 0.58
CA VAL A 53 -7.26 -10.64 -0.05
C VAL A 53 -8.71 -11.11 0.17
N SER A 54 -9.33 -10.81 1.32
CA SER A 54 -10.74 -11.13 1.54
C SER A 54 -11.66 -10.40 0.56
N PHE A 55 -11.39 -9.11 0.28
CA PHE A 55 -12.12 -8.34 -0.74
C PHE A 55 -11.83 -8.85 -2.15
N PHE A 56 -10.58 -9.24 -2.45
CA PHE A 56 -10.26 -9.90 -3.70
C PHE A 56 -11.11 -11.16 -3.90
N ASN A 57 -11.21 -12.01 -2.89
CA ASN A 57 -12.00 -13.23 -2.96
C ASN A 57 -13.50 -12.96 -3.18
N GLN A 58 -14.05 -11.91 -2.55
CA GLN A 58 -15.45 -11.50 -2.77
C GLN A 58 -15.68 -11.09 -4.22
N GLY A 59 -14.84 -10.22 -4.77
CA GLY A 59 -14.95 -9.80 -6.17
C GLY A 59 -14.68 -10.93 -7.16
N ARG A 60 -13.78 -11.86 -6.81
CA ARG A 60 -13.45 -13.02 -7.65
C ARG A 60 -14.58 -14.06 -7.69
N ALA A 61 -15.31 -14.23 -6.61
CA ALA A 61 -16.42 -15.18 -6.55
C ALA A 61 -17.53 -14.91 -7.58
N GLY A 62 -17.76 -13.63 -7.91
CA GLY A 62 -18.75 -13.22 -8.92
C GLY A 62 -18.16 -12.82 -10.28
N GLY A 63 -16.83 -12.96 -10.49
CA GLY A 63 -16.19 -12.41 -11.68
C GLY A 63 -14.85 -13.02 -12.02
N THR A 64 -13.99 -12.20 -12.60
CA THR A 64 -12.64 -12.55 -13.07
C THR A 64 -11.58 -12.18 -12.02
N PHE A 65 -10.32 -12.57 -12.28
CA PHE A 65 -9.17 -12.11 -11.49
C PHE A 65 -9.10 -10.57 -11.40
N ASP A 66 -9.35 -9.89 -12.51
CA ASP A 66 -9.37 -8.42 -12.55
C ASP A 66 -10.50 -7.83 -11.70
N THR A 67 -11.68 -8.43 -11.71
CA THR A 67 -12.80 -8.03 -10.83
C THR A 67 -12.42 -8.18 -9.36
N GLY A 68 -11.76 -9.27 -8.99
CA GLY A 68 -11.23 -9.47 -7.65
C GLY A 68 -10.24 -8.39 -7.25
N LEU A 69 -9.27 -8.07 -8.11
CA LEU A 69 -8.32 -6.98 -7.86
C LEU A 69 -9.02 -5.63 -7.74
N GLN A 70 -10.02 -5.36 -8.57
CA GLN A 70 -10.80 -4.12 -8.51
C GLN A 70 -11.45 -3.95 -7.14
N PHE A 71 -12.09 -4.98 -6.60
CA PHE A 71 -12.70 -4.93 -5.26
C PHE A 71 -11.67 -4.67 -4.16
N ALA A 72 -10.53 -5.35 -4.21
CA ALA A 72 -9.45 -5.13 -3.26
C ALA A 72 -8.86 -3.72 -3.37
N LEU A 73 -8.69 -3.18 -4.59
CA LEU A 73 -8.22 -1.82 -4.80
C LEU A 73 -9.22 -0.78 -4.30
N GLN A 74 -10.51 -0.98 -4.49
CA GLN A 74 -11.54 -0.09 -3.93
C GLN A 74 -11.42 -0.04 -2.40
N ARG A 75 -11.25 -1.20 -1.74
CA ARG A 75 -11.05 -1.25 -0.29
C ARG A 75 -9.78 -0.50 0.15
N LEU A 76 -8.67 -0.68 -0.59
CA LEU A 76 -7.41 -0.01 -0.31
C LEU A 76 -7.53 1.52 -0.44
N LEU A 77 -8.22 2.00 -1.47
CA LEU A 77 -8.35 3.43 -1.77
C LEU A 77 -9.30 4.17 -0.80
N VAL A 78 -10.20 3.47 -0.11
CA VAL A 78 -11.06 4.05 0.92
C VAL A 78 -10.51 3.84 2.34
N ASP A 79 -9.35 3.20 2.46
CA ASP A 79 -8.72 2.94 3.76
C ASP A 79 -8.27 4.26 4.41
N PRO A 80 -8.55 4.48 5.71
CA PRO A 80 -8.03 5.64 6.44
C PRO A 80 -6.51 5.80 6.34
N ASP A 81 -5.74 4.71 6.34
CA ASP A 81 -4.28 4.74 6.21
C ASP A 81 -3.81 5.26 4.84
N PHE A 82 -4.66 5.12 3.80
CA PHE A 82 -4.41 5.73 2.50
C PHE A 82 -4.88 7.19 2.44
N LEU A 83 -6.12 7.45 2.86
CA LEU A 83 -6.78 8.75 2.72
C LEU A 83 -6.21 9.80 3.68
N LEU A 84 -5.88 9.39 4.90
CA LEU A 84 -5.45 10.29 5.96
C LEU A 84 -3.95 10.18 6.18
N ARG A 85 -3.37 11.27 6.61
CA ARG A 85 -2.03 11.28 7.16
C ARG A 85 -2.15 11.23 8.67
N VAL A 86 -2.06 10.03 9.22
CA VAL A 86 -2.12 9.82 10.66
C VAL A 86 -0.73 10.09 11.25
N GLU A 87 -0.63 11.05 12.14
CA GLU A 87 0.57 11.31 12.94
C GLU A 87 0.37 10.71 14.33
N HIS A 88 1.34 9.92 14.75
CA HIS A 88 1.28 9.27 16.05
C HIS A 88 2.04 10.11 17.08
N VAL A 89 1.31 10.62 18.05
CA VAL A 89 1.93 11.27 19.21
C VAL A 89 2.64 10.22 20.04
N PRO A 90 3.96 10.36 20.34
CA PRO A 90 4.67 9.40 21.17
C PRO A 90 4.01 9.23 22.54
N ALA A 91 4.03 8.00 23.05
CA ALA A 91 3.54 7.72 24.40
C ALA A 91 4.34 8.56 25.42
N GLY A 92 3.65 9.32 26.26
CA GLY A 92 4.26 10.20 27.25
C GLY A 92 4.57 11.62 26.78
N ALA A 93 4.22 12.00 25.54
CA ALA A 93 4.34 13.38 25.12
C ALA A 93 3.42 14.30 25.94
N THR A 94 3.98 15.39 26.45
CA THR A 94 3.23 16.38 27.23
C THR A 94 2.58 17.42 26.29
N PRO A 95 1.34 17.83 26.52
CA PRO A 95 0.71 18.88 25.71
C PRO A 95 1.56 20.16 25.69
N GLY A 96 1.76 20.72 24.49
CA GLY A 96 2.56 21.93 24.29
C GLY A 96 4.08 21.72 24.20
N THR A 97 4.57 20.49 24.27
CA THR A 97 6.00 20.19 24.07
C THR A 97 6.27 19.68 22.65
N SER A 98 7.46 20.00 22.12
CA SER A 98 7.92 19.45 20.84
C SER A 98 8.37 18.00 21.01
N TYR A 99 8.09 17.18 20.01
CA TYR A 99 8.60 15.80 19.94
C TYR A 99 9.15 15.49 18.55
N ALA A 100 10.07 14.55 18.47
CA ALA A 100 10.61 14.08 17.21
C ALA A 100 9.59 13.22 16.47
N VAL A 101 9.37 13.50 15.19
CA VAL A 101 8.53 12.66 14.32
C VAL A 101 9.26 11.36 13.97
N SER A 102 8.52 10.30 13.72
CA SER A 102 9.11 9.03 13.28
C SER A 102 9.78 9.17 11.90
N GLY A 103 10.73 8.28 11.59
CA GLY A 103 11.38 8.25 10.28
C GLY A 103 10.38 8.09 9.12
N LEU A 104 9.32 7.30 9.30
CA LEU A 104 8.26 7.12 8.30
C LEU A 104 7.43 8.39 8.08
N GLU A 105 7.10 9.10 9.15
CA GLU A 105 6.40 10.39 9.06
C GLU A 105 7.28 11.44 8.41
N LEU A 106 8.58 11.47 8.75
CA LEU A 106 9.55 12.36 8.13
C LEU A 106 9.70 12.08 6.63
N ALA A 107 9.83 10.81 6.23
CA ALA A 107 9.88 10.41 4.83
C ALA A 107 8.65 10.87 4.05
N SER A 108 7.46 10.66 4.62
CA SER A 108 6.21 11.12 4.02
C SER A 108 6.16 12.65 3.88
N ARG A 109 6.57 13.40 4.91
CA ARG A 109 6.63 14.88 4.87
C ARG A 109 7.57 15.37 3.78
N LEU A 110 8.79 14.83 3.74
CA LEU A 110 9.81 15.23 2.75
C LEU A 110 9.34 14.96 1.33
N SER A 111 8.80 13.78 1.08
CA SER A 111 8.34 13.38 -0.26
C SER A 111 7.21 14.27 -0.77
N PHE A 112 6.19 14.53 0.04
CA PHE A 112 5.11 15.43 -0.35
C PHE A 112 5.54 16.89 -0.48
N PHE A 113 6.48 17.35 0.35
CA PHE A 113 7.01 18.71 0.28
C PHE A 113 7.86 18.94 -0.98
N LEU A 114 8.72 17.98 -1.34
CA LEU A 114 9.65 18.14 -2.45
C LEU A 114 9.06 17.74 -3.80
N TRP A 115 8.24 16.68 -3.84
CA TRP A 115 7.76 16.08 -5.09
C TRP A 115 6.25 15.98 -5.22
N SER A 116 5.50 16.40 -4.20
CA SER A 116 4.03 16.28 -4.15
C SER A 116 3.54 14.84 -4.41
N SER A 117 4.33 13.85 -3.99
CA SER A 117 4.09 12.43 -4.23
C SER A 117 4.38 11.59 -2.99
N ILE A 118 3.98 10.33 -3.04
CA ILE A 118 4.32 9.34 -2.01
C ILE A 118 5.83 9.08 -2.01
N PRO A 119 6.42 8.68 -0.84
CA PRO A 119 7.81 8.26 -0.77
C PRO A 119 8.09 7.09 -1.71
N ASP A 120 9.24 7.10 -2.36
CA ASP A 120 9.74 5.97 -3.13
C ASP A 120 10.24 4.84 -2.20
N GLU A 121 10.58 3.70 -2.78
CA GLU A 121 11.00 2.53 -2.03
C GLU A 121 12.31 2.75 -1.28
N GLU A 122 13.25 3.53 -1.84
CA GLU A 122 14.55 3.83 -1.22
C GLU A 122 14.38 4.71 0.02
N LEU A 123 13.54 5.75 -0.08
CA LEU A 123 13.23 6.62 1.05
C LEU A 123 12.48 5.88 2.14
N LEU A 124 11.50 5.03 1.79
CA LEU A 124 10.79 4.19 2.75
C LEU A 124 11.72 3.20 3.45
N ALA A 125 12.61 2.54 2.69
CA ALA A 125 13.58 1.61 3.27
C ALA A 125 14.55 2.31 4.22
N SER A 126 14.99 3.53 3.88
CA SER A 126 15.84 4.36 4.73
C SER A 126 15.14 4.80 6.01
N ALA A 127 13.85 5.13 5.93
CA ALA A 127 13.03 5.48 7.07
C ALA A 127 12.83 4.29 8.03
N VAL A 128 12.50 3.12 7.48
CA VAL A 128 12.36 1.87 8.26
C VAL A 128 13.67 1.48 8.95
N ALA A 129 14.80 1.69 8.29
CA ALA A 129 16.13 1.42 8.84
C ALA A 129 16.60 2.48 9.87
N GLY A 130 15.80 3.50 10.19
CA GLY A 130 16.13 4.56 11.14
C GLY A 130 17.20 5.55 10.65
N ARG A 131 17.54 5.57 9.36
CA ARG A 131 18.61 6.42 8.81
C ARG A 131 18.21 7.89 8.59
N LEU A 132 16.94 8.22 8.73
CA LEU A 132 16.45 9.59 8.53
C LEU A 132 16.41 10.43 9.81
N THR A 133 16.59 9.83 10.98
CA THR A 133 16.43 10.47 12.28
C THR A 133 17.71 10.50 13.11
N ASN A 134 18.84 10.13 12.52
CA ASN A 134 20.18 10.22 13.16
C ASN A 134 20.90 11.49 12.71
#